data_de6f2c35b0130dca81dcbb8fe010e329
#
_entry.id   de6f2c35b0130dca81dcbb8fe010e329
#
_cell.length_a   1.000
_cell.length_b   1.000
_cell.length_c   1.000
_cell.angle_alpha   90.00
_cell.angle_beta   90.00
_cell.angle_gamma   90.00
#
_symmetry.space_group_name_H-M   'P 1'
#
loop_
_entity.id
_entity.type
_entity.pdbx_description
1 polymer ?
#
loop_
_entity_poly.entity_id
_entity_poly.type
_entity_poly.pdbx_seq_one_letter_code
_entity_poly.pdbx_strand_id
1 'polypeptide(L)'
;MKLKHILVLSAAATAGVFAFAKNNIAEEVAWTIGDDPIYKSEIEHTYQDMLQDRTPINGDPYCVVPEMMAIQRLYLHQADLDTIKVPDAQVNQQVDAQINFLISNLGSKEKVEEYFRKSMPDLRNYYAESIRNRYRVQMVQSELTKNIKVTPADVRRYFDKLPKDSIPNVPLNVAVQVITINPNIPRQEIDDVKARLRDYADRVTRGESDFSTLAILYSEAPEGARGGEIGFIGRGQLAPEYAAVAFNLNDPKKVSKIVETEYGFHIIQLIEKRGDRINTRHILLRPKVSEKDLTEASVRLDSVRSDILAGKVSFEEAAKLISQDKDTRYSNGVMVNAETGTTHFEMKDLPQEISRVVATLKPGEISSPIIMKDPKRDRDIVALVKLTDRFEPHPANLSSDYQLIKGMYENASKQKILTDWLEKKIASTYVRIEDGWRGCDFEHKGWVKEGTSTAVADTTSTSAE
;
A
#
# COMPACT_ATOMS: atom_id res chain seq x y z
N MET A 1 -20.85 66.45 30.29
CA MET A 1 -22.20 66.88 30.87
C MET A 1 -23.05 65.63 31.11
N LYS A 2 -23.48 65.45 32.38
CA LYS A 2 -24.61 64.64 32.93
C LYS A 2 -24.48 63.15 32.74
N LEU A 3 -24.10 62.30 33.70
CA LEU A 3 -24.61 62.00 35.07
C LEU A 3 -26.05 61.47 35.11
N LYS A 4 -26.18 60.26 35.62
CA LYS A 4 -27.24 59.70 36.53
C LYS A 4 -27.78 58.36 36.03
N HIS A 5 -28.08 57.34 36.73
CA HIS A 5 -28.06 56.96 38.17
C HIS A 5 -28.17 55.43 38.26
N ILE A 6 -27.41 54.83 39.10
CA ILE A 6 -27.63 53.77 40.08
C ILE A 6 -29.07 53.28 40.22
N LEU A 7 -29.25 51.98 40.11
CA LEU A 7 -30.21 51.24 40.94
C LEU A 7 -29.67 49.83 41.24
N VAL A 8 -29.37 49.65 42.52
CA VAL A 8 -29.02 48.39 43.16
C VAL A 8 -30.35 47.67 43.42
N LEU A 9 -30.47 46.44 42.93
CA LEU A 9 -31.47 45.50 43.41
C LEU A 9 -30.73 44.19 43.76
N SER A 10 -30.60 44.00 45.06
CA SER A 10 -30.23 42.76 45.70
C SER A 10 -31.31 41.72 45.50
N ALA A 11 -31.05 40.64 44.80
CA ALA A 11 -31.83 39.42 44.84
C ALA A 11 -30.94 38.30 45.31
N ALA A 12 -31.25 37.79 46.51
CA ALA A 12 -30.65 36.60 47.05
C ALA A 12 -30.98 35.40 46.15
N ALA A 13 -29.99 34.89 45.45
CA ALA A 13 -30.09 33.64 44.74
C ALA A 13 -29.47 32.54 45.61
N THR A 14 -30.31 31.68 46.12
CA THR A 14 -30.01 30.42 46.75
C THR A 14 -29.08 29.63 45.84
N ALA A 15 -27.84 29.43 46.30
CA ALA A 15 -26.89 28.54 45.65
C ALA A 15 -27.39 27.08 45.78
N GLY A 16 -28.13 26.64 44.78
CA GLY A 16 -28.34 25.22 44.53
C GLY A 16 -26.99 24.62 44.14
N VAL A 17 -26.35 23.94 45.07
CA VAL A 17 -25.19 23.06 44.78
C VAL A 17 -25.74 21.92 43.95
N PHE A 18 -25.70 22.08 42.62
CA PHE A 18 -25.76 20.93 41.74
C PHE A 18 -24.44 20.18 41.97
N ALA A 19 -24.47 19.18 42.86
CA ALA A 19 -23.49 18.11 42.89
C ALA A 19 -23.57 17.42 41.52
N PHE A 20 -22.68 17.81 40.60
CA PHE A 20 -22.35 16.95 39.51
C PHE A 20 -21.74 15.69 40.14
N ALA A 21 -22.59 14.68 40.33
CA ALA A 21 -22.10 13.33 40.49
C ALA A 21 -21.16 13.10 39.30
N LYS A 22 -19.85 13.06 39.56
CA LYS A 22 -18.94 12.38 38.66
C LYS A 22 -19.48 10.96 38.59
N ASN A 23 -20.29 10.69 37.59
CA ASN A 23 -20.47 9.33 37.15
C ASN A 23 -19.05 8.84 36.82
N ASN A 24 -18.48 8.08 37.72
CA ASN A 24 -17.48 7.07 37.32
C ASN A 24 -18.28 6.19 36.36
N ILE A 25 -18.23 6.52 35.07
CA ILE A 25 -18.71 5.64 34.02
C ILE A 25 -17.71 4.50 34.08
N ALA A 26 -18.08 3.45 34.83
CA ALA A 26 -17.44 2.16 34.67
C ALA A 26 -17.55 1.85 33.17
N GLU A 27 -16.43 1.54 32.55
CA GLU A 27 -16.34 1.26 31.13
C GLU A 27 -17.39 0.19 30.79
N GLU A 28 -18.34 0.52 29.92
CA GLU A 28 -19.48 -0.35 29.60
C GLU A 28 -18.99 -1.50 28.73
N VAL A 29 -19.13 -2.73 29.22
CA VAL A 29 -18.87 -3.93 28.41
C VAL A 29 -20.04 -4.10 27.45
N ALA A 30 -19.76 -4.17 26.16
CA ALA A 30 -20.73 -4.43 25.11
C ALA A 30 -20.85 -5.91 24.79
N TRP A 31 -19.69 -6.58 24.62
CA TRP A 31 -19.59 -8.02 24.34
C TRP A 31 -18.53 -8.66 25.23
N THR A 32 -18.64 -9.98 25.42
CA THR A 32 -17.56 -10.80 26.03
C THR A 32 -17.37 -12.04 25.16
N ILE A 33 -16.12 -12.28 24.72
CA ILE A 33 -15.74 -13.42 23.88
C ILE A 33 -14.73 -14.26 24.67
N GLY A 34 -15.15 -15.45 25.14
CA GLY A 34 -14.35 -16.19 26.11
C GLY A 34 -14.18 -15.37 27.40
N ASP A 35 -12.93 -15.04 27.72
CA ASP A 35 -12.56 -14.19 28.87
C ASP A 35 -12.27 -12.73 28.46
N ASP A 36 -12.35 -12.40 27.18
CA ASP A 36 -11.99 -11.09 26.63
C ASP A 36 -13.25 -10.18 26.49
N PRO A 37 -13.39 -9.12 27.28
CA PRO A 37 -14.43 -8.12 27.09
C PRO A 37 -14.11 -7.21 25.90
N ILE A 38 -15.16 -6.78 25.22
CA ILE A 38 -15.14 -5.68 24.23
C ILE A 38 -15.92 -4.53 24.86
N TYR A 39 -15.24 -3.41 25.02
CA TYR A 39 -15.80 -2.24 25.65
C TYR A 39 -16.40 -1.29 24.62
N LYS A 40 -17.40 -0.54 25.04
CA LYS A 40 -18.03 0.50 24.21
C LYS A 40 -17.04 1.55 23.72
N SER A 41 -16.10 1.93 24.57
CA SER A 41 -15.02 2.86 24.21
C SER A 41 -14.12 2.31 23.08
N GLU A 42 -13.81 1.01 23.07
CA GLU A 42 -13.05 0.36 22.00
C GLU A 42 -13.85 0.35 20.68
N ILE A 43 -15.16 0.08 20.75
CA ILE A 43 -16.05 0.11 19.58
C ILE A 43 -16.08 1.52 18.97
N GLU A 44 -16.26 2.53 19.82
CA GLU A 44 -16.28 3.93 19.36
C GLU A 44 -14.96 4.34 18.75
N HIS A 45 -13.83 3.99 19.37
CA HIS A 45 -12.50 4.28 18.84
C HIS A 45 -12.28 3.60 17.49
N THR A 46 -12.60 2.31 17.39
CA THR A 46 -12.48 1.56 16.13
C THR A 46 -13.35 2.16 15.03
N TYR A 47 -14.57 2.57 15.36
CA TYR A 47 -15.46 3.26 14.43
C TYR A 47 -14.87 4.58 13.93
N GLN A 48 -14.31 5.39 14.82
CA GLN A 48 -13.65 6.65 14.44
C GLN A 48 -12.42 6.41 13.54
N ASP A 49 -11.60 5.40 13.84
CA ASP A 49 -10.48 5.01 12.99
C ASP A 49 -10.94 4.60 11.59
N MET A 50 -12.02 3.80 11.48
CA MET A 50 -12.60 3.41 10.19
C MET A 50 -13.12 4.61 9.38
N LEU A 51 -13.71 5.60 10.05
CA LEU A 51 -14.14 6.84 9.39
C LEU A 51 -12.97 7.66 8.87
N GLN A 52 -11.87 7.75 9.62
CA GLN A 52 -10.65 8.45 9.19
C GLN A 52 -10.00 7.76 7.99
N ASP A 53 -9.96 6.43 8.00
CA ASP A 53 -9.41 5.61 6.91
C ASP A 53 -10.38 5.49 5.71
N ARG A 54 -11.57 6.10 5.80
CA ARG A 54 -12.64 5.99 4.80
C ARG A 54 -13.02 4.55 4.48
N THR A 55 -12.91 3.67 5.47
CA THR A 55 -13.32 2.27 5.33
C THR A 55 -14.85 2.20 5.20
N PRO A 56 -15.39 1.61 4.12
CA PRO A 56 -16.84 1.51 3.97
C PRO A 56 -17.44 0.57 5.03
N ILE A 57 -18.50 1.01 5.69
CA ILE A 57 -19.25 0.23 6.67
C ILE A 57 -20.64 -0.03 6.07
N ASN A 58 -20.95 -1.30 5.82
CA ASN A 58 -22.23 -1.71 5.27
C ASN A 58 -23.17 -2.10 6.41
N GLY A 59 -24.05 -1.22 6.82
CA GLY A 59 -25.01 -1.44 7.91
C GLY A 59 -24.82 -0.48 9.07
N ASP A 60 -25.47 -0.80 10.21
CA ASP A 60 -25.33 -0.01 11.44
C ASP A 60 -23.92 -0.21 12.02
N PRO A 61 -23.11 0.86 12.18
CA PRO A 61 -21.77 0.76 12.75
C PRO A 61 -21.74 0.07 14.13
N TYR A 62 -22.76 0.29 14.95
CA TYR A 62 -22.85 -0.32 16.28
C TYR A 62 -23.25 -1.81 16.26
N CYS A 63 -23.58 -2.34 15.09
CA CYS A 63 -23.73 -3.78 14.86
C CYS A 63 -22.49 -4.38 14.18
N VAL A 64 -21.99 -3.71 13.13
CA VAL A 64 -20.89 -4.22 12.30
C VAL A 64 -19.55 -4.18 13.05
N VAL A 65 -19.24 -3.07 13.72
CA VAL A 65 -17.92 -2.92 14.38
C VAL A 65 -17.74 -3.92 15.54
N PRO A 66 -18.67 -4.08 16.48
CA PRO A 66 -18.50 -5.06 17.55
C PRO A 66 -18.46 -6.50 17.03
N GLU A 67 -19.21 -6.85 15.98
CA GLU A 67 -19.13 -8.18 15.36
C GLU A 67 -17.74 -8.42 14.75
N MET A 68 -17.21 -7.44 14.03
CA MET A 68 -15.85 -7.51 13.46
C MET A 68 -14.78 -7.65 14.56
N MET A 69 -14.91 -6.92 15.66
CA MET A 69 -14.00 -7.05 16.82
C MET A 69 -14.10 -8.42 17.47
N ALA A 70 -15.32 -8.95 17.62
CA ALA A 70 -15.56 -10.28 18.18
C ALA A 70 -14.93 -11.39 17.29
N ILE A 71 -15.06 -11.30 15.98
CA ILE A 71 -14.39 -12.18 15.01
C ILE A 71 -12.87 -12.11 15.18
N GLN A 72 -12.31 -10.92 15.30
CA GLN A 72 -10.88 -10.73 15.54
C GLN A 72 -10.42 -11.40 16.84
N ARG A 73 -11.18 -11.27 17.94
CA ARG A 73 -10.88 -11.93 19.21
C ARG A 73 -10.86 -13.47 19.07
N LEU A 74 -11.80 -14.04 18.31
CA LEU A 74 -11.82 -15.49 18.05
C LEU A 74 -10.54 -15.96 17.31
N TYR A 75 -10.09 -15.21 16.29
CA TYR A 75 -8.86 -15.52 15.58
C TYR A 75 -7.62 -15.35 16.47
N LEU A 76 -7.55 -14.30 17.29
CA LEU A 76 -6.44 -14.07 18.21
C LEU A 76 -6.37 -15.16 19.29
N HIS A 77 -7.51 -15.56 19.84
CA HIS A 77 -7.58 -16.70 20.76
C HIS A 77 -7.05 -17.99 20.11
N GLN A 78 -7.41 -18.27 18.85
CA GLN A 78 -6.84 -19.39 18.10
C GLN A 78 -5.34 -19.25 17.91
N ALA A 79 -4.85 -18.03 17.60
CA ALA A 79 -3.43 -17.78 17.46
C ALA A 79 -2.64 -18.06 18.76
N ASP A 80 -3.26 -17.81 19.92
CA ASP A 80 -2.68 -18.16 21.23
C ASP A 80 -2.62 -19.69 21.44
N LEU A 81 -3.70 -20.38 21.13
CA LEU A 81 -3.75 -21.85 21.20
C LEU A 81 -2.71 -22.51 20.28
N ASP A 82 -2.53 -21.96 19.09
CA ASP A 82 -1.57 -22.45 18.08
C ASP A 82 -0.14 -21.92 18.33
N THR A 83 0.06 -21.14 19.40
CA THR A 83 1.37 -20.52 19.74
C THR A 83 2.01 -19.73 18.60
N ILE A 84 1.19 -19.04 17.80
CA ILE A 84 1.64 -18.26 16.64
C ILE A 84 2.41 -17.03 17.12
N LYS A 85 3.67 -16.93 16.67
CA LYS A 85 4.56 -15.80 16.97
C LYS A 85 4.92 -15.04 15.70
N VAL A 86 4.82 -13.73 15.76
CA VAL A 86 5.26 -12.83 14.70
C VAL A 86 6.65 -12.27 15.06
N PRO A 87 7.65 -12.38 14.17
CA PRO A 87 8.98 -11.81 14.44
C PRO A 87 8.92 -10.30 14.66
N ASP A 88 9.52 -9.80 15.74
CA ASP A 88 9.53 -8.37 16.07
C ASP A 88 10.20 -7.53 14.97
N ALA A 89 11.20 -8.06 14.28
CA ALA A 89 11.82 -7.38 13.15
C ALA A 89 10.82 -7.05 12.03
N GLN A 90 9.92 -7.98 11.72
CA GLN A 90 8.86 -7.77 10.71
C GLN A 90 7.84 -6.74 11.18
N VAL A 91 7.42 -6.79 12.44
CA VAL A 91 6.51 -5.81 13.04
C VAL A 91 7.13 -4.43 13.01
N ASN A 92 8.36 -4.28 13.49
CA ASN A 92 9.06 -3.00 13.54
C ASN A 92 9.27 -2.38 12.15
N GLN A 93 9.53 -3.19 11.13
CA GLN A 93 9.64 -2.71 9.76
C GLN A 93 8.33 -2.05 9.28
N GLN A 94 7.20 -2.66 9.57
CA GLN A 94 5.89 -2.10 9.19
C GLN A 94 5.55 -0.86 10.03
N VAL A 95 5.88 -0.88 11.33
CA VAL A 95 5.72 0.32 12.20
C VAL A 95 6.54 1.48 11.66
N ASP A 96 7.80 1.24 11.28
CA ASP A 96 8.66 2.28 10.70
C ASP A 96 8.06 2.84 9.40
N ALA A 97 7.55 1.97 8.53
CA ALA A 97 6.90 2.39 7.29
C ALA A 97 5.65 3.25 7.57
N GLN A 98 4.80 2.81 8.51
CA GLN A 98 3.59 3.55 8.89
C GLN A 98 3.91 4.91 9.50
N ILE A 99 4.85 4.97 10.44
CA ILE A 99 5.27 6.23 11.07
C ILE A 99 5.89 7.18 10.04
N ASN A 100 6.74 6.67 9.13
CA ASN A 100 7.33 7.48 8.07
C ASN A 100 6.26 8.02 7.10
N PHE A 101 5.25 7.22 6.78
CA PHE A 101 4.10 7.66 5.98
C PHE A 101 3.34 8.79 6.66
N LEU A 102 3.07 8.67 7.97
CA LEU A 102 2.40 9.72 8.74
C LEU A 102 3.22 11.01 8.80
N ILE A 103 4.53 10.90 9.05
CA ILE A 103 5.44 12.06 9.05
C ILE A 103 5.46 12.73 7.68
N SER A 104 5.47 11.94 6.60
CA SER A 104 5.46 12.46 5.23
C SER A 104 4.18 13.25 4.92
N ASN A 105 3.04 12.77 5.39
CA ASN A 105 1.74 13.40 5.13
C ASN A 105 1.50 14.64 6.00
N LEU A 106 1.90 14.59 7.28
CA LEU A 106 1.67 15.67 8.24
C LEU A 106 2.86 16.65 8.33
N GLY A 107 4.01 16.29 7.78
CA GLY A 107 5.17 17.14 7.59
C GLY A 107 6.25 17.04 8.69
N SER A 108 5.93 16.65 9.93
CA SER A 108 6.92 16.45 10.99
C SER A 108 6.45 15.48 12.08
N LYS A 109 7.37 15.02 12.93
CA LYS A 109 7.06 14.16 14.09
C LYS A 109 6.15 14.88 15.08
N GLU A 110 6.42 16.14 15.36
CA GLU A 110 5.67 16.98 16.30
C GLU A 110 4.22 17.13 15.85
N LYS A 111 3.99 17.34 14.56
CA LYS A 111 2.64 17.41 13.99
C LYS A 111 1.91 16.06 14.05
N VAL A 112 2.61 14.94 13.92
CA VAL A 112 2.03 13.60 14.11
C VAL A 112 1.60 13.42 15.58
N GLU A 113 2.46 13.78 16.55
CA GLU A 113 2.14 13.71 17.98
C GLU A 113 0.96 14.62 18.35
N GLU A 114 0.91 15.82 17.81
CA GLU A 114 -0.19 16.78 17.98
C GLU A 114 -1.52 16.23 17.40
N TYR A 115 -1.48 15.70 16.18
CA TYR A 115 -2.65 15.15 15.49
C TYR A 115 -3.25 13.95 16.24
N PHE A 116 -2.43 13.00 16.64
CA PHE A 116 -2.88 11.80 17.34
C PHE A 116 -3.00 12.00 18.87
N ARG A 117 -2.53 13.12 19.41
CA ARG A 117 -2.46 13.41 20.85
C ARG A 117 -1.75 12.30 21.65
N LYS A 118 -0.75 11.69 21.04
CA LYS A 118 0.05 10.60 21.60
C LYS A 118 1.53 10.86 21.35
N SER A 119 2.39 10.46 22.28
CA SER A 119 3.83 10.52 22.05
C SER A 119 4.25 9.53 20.95
N MET A 120 5.38 9.80 20.30
CA MET A 120 5.93 8.89 19.27
C MET A 120 6.16 7.45 19.78
N PRO A 121 6.68 7.24 21.00
CA PRO A 121 6.77 5.89 21.58
C PRO A 121 5.41 5.21 21.75
N ASP A 122 4.38 5.95 22.21
CA ASP A 122 3.04 5.38 22.41
C ASP A 122 2.38 5.04 21.07
N LEU A 123 2.56 5.89 20.06
CA LEU A 123 2.10 5.60 18.69
C LEU A 123 2.78 4.36 18.11
N ARG A 124 4.08 4.23 18.32
CA ARG A 124 4.82 3.04 17.88
C ARG A 124 4.33 1.77 18.55
N ASN A 125 4.07 1.81 19.85
CA ASN A 125 3.53 0.67 20.60
C ASN A 125 2.11 0.31 20.11
N TYR A 126 1.26 1.31 19.92
CA TYR A 126 -0.09 1.14 19.38
C TYR A 126 -0.08 0.46 17.99
N TYR A 127 0.72 0.98 17.06
CA TYR A 127 0.86 0.36 15.73
C TYR A 127 1.53 -1.01 15.79
N ALA A 128 2.50 -1.23 16.68
CA ALA A 128 3.16 -2.53 16.82
C ALA A 128 2.17 -3.61 17.27
N GLU A 129 1.31 -3.30 18.21
CA GLU A 129 0.26 -4.22 18.68
C GLU A 129 -0.77 -4.50 17.58
N SER A 130 -1.30 -3.47 16.96
CA SER A 130 -2.26 -3.60 15.85
C SER A 130 -1.69 -4.41 14.69
N ILE A 131 -0.46 -4.14 14.27
CA ILE A 131 0.22 -4.87 13.19
C ILE A 131 0.47 -6.33 13.61
N ARG A 132 0.94 -6.57 14.82
CA ARG A 132 1.17 -7.94 15.35
C ARG A 132 -0.13 -8.75 15.34
N ASN A 133 -1.22 -8.17 15.81
CA ASN A 133 -2.52 -8.82 15.85
C ASN A 133 -3.03 -9.12 14.44
N ARG A 134 -2.90 -8.21 13.50
CA ARG A 134 -3.25 -8.45 12.09
C ARG A 134 -2.46 -9.60 11.48
N TYR A 135 -1.14 -9.66 11.70
CA TYR A 135 -0.32 -10.78 11.24
C TYR A 135 -0.73 -12.11 11.89
N ARG A 136 -1.03 -12.11 13.19
CA ARG A 136 -1.50 -13.32 13.89
C ARG A 136 -2.80 -13.85 13.29
N VAL A 137 -3.78 -12.97 13.05
CA VAL A 137 -5.05 -13.33 12.38
C VAL A 137 -4.77 -13.90 10.99
N GLN A 138 -3.94 -13.23 10.19
CA GLN A 138 -3.60 -13.68 8.84
C GLN A 138 -2.89 -15.04 8.85
N MET A 139 -2.01 -15.29 9.81
CA MET A 139 -1.32 -16.58 9.96
C MET A 139 -2.30 -17.70 10.32
N VAL A 140 -3.27 -17.47 11.21
CA VAL A 140 -4.35 -18.45 11.50
C VAL A 140 -5.14 -18.74 10.24
N GLN A 141 -5.60 -17.73 9.52
CA GLN A 141 -6.35 -17.91 8.27
C GLN A 141 -5.54 -18.69 7.22
N SER A 142 -4.25 -18.39 7.11
CA SER A 142 -3.33 -19.11 6.22
C SER A 142 -3.19 -20.59 6.61
N GLU A 143 -3.04 -20.84 7.91
CA GLU A 143 -2.93 -22.22 8.43
C GLU A 143 -4.20 -23.03 8.19
N LEU A 144 -5.37 -22.44 8.42
CA LEU A 144 -6.66 -23.07 8.16
C LEU A 144 -6.87 -23.42 6.68
N THR A 145 -6.29 -22.61 5.78
CA THR A 145 -6.51 -22.73 4.33
C THR A 145 -5.34 -23.36 3.56
N LYS A 146 -4.23 -23.70 4.22
CA LYS A 146 -3.02 -24.21 3.55
C LYS A 146 -3.20 -25.53 2.79
N ASN A 147 -4.15 -26.35 3.21
CA ASN A 147 -4.36 -27.70 2.66
C ASN A 147 -5.41 -27.74 1.54
N ILE A 148 -5.82 -26.60 0.99
CA ILE A 148 -6.76 -26.56 -0.13
C ILE A 148 -6.11 -27.20 -1.34
N LYS A 149 -6.69 -28.31 -1.79
CA LYS A 149 -6.30 -28.98 -3.03
C LYS A 149 -7.30 -28.62 -4.11
N VAL A 150 -6.80 -28.05 -5.19
CA VAL A 150 -7.61 -27.65 -6.34
C VAL A 150 -7.29 -28.57 -7.51
N THR A 151 -8.28 -29.34 -7.95
CA THR A 151 -8.15 -30.17 -9.15
C THR A 151 -8.87 -29.52 -10.34
N PRO A 152 -8.47 -29.84 -11.57
CA PRO A 152 -9.18 -29.36 -12.77
C PRO A 152 -10.67 -29.72 -12.79
N ALA A 153 -11.04 -30.88 -12.19
CA ALA A 153 -12.42 -31.31 -12.07
C ALA A 153 -13.23 -30.42 -11.11
N ASP A 154 -12.61 -29.97 -10.03
CA ASP A 154 -13.24 -29.07 -9.07
C ASP A 154 -13.48 -27.68 -9.69
N VAL A 155 -12.50 -27.14 -10.42
CA VAL A 155 -12.62 -25.86 -11.12
C VAL A 155 -13.73 -25.91 -12.15
N ARG A 156 -13.81 -26.99 -12.95
CA ARG A 156 -14.89 -27.20 -13.92
C ARG A 156 -16.26 -27.24 -13.23
N ARG A 157 -16.39 -28.05 -12.17
CA ARG A 157 -17.65 -28.20 -11.41
C ARG A 157 -18.08 -26.90 -10.75
N TYR A 158 -17.12 -26.08 -10.29
CA TYR A 158 -17.39 -24.76 -9.76
C TYR A 158 -17.94 -23.84 -10.86
N PHE A 159 -17.27 -23.79 -11.99
CA PHE A 159 -17.66 -22.95 -13.12
C PHE A 159 -19.04 -23.30 -13.67
N ASP A 160 -19.32 -24.61 -13.82
CA ASP A 160 -20.63 -25.12 -14.30
C ASP A 160 -21.78 -24.73 -13.36
N LYS A 161 -21.51 -24.47 -12.08
CA LYS A 161 -22.50 -24.07 -11.08
C LYS A 161 -22.63 -22.55 -10.92
N LEU A 162 -21.75 -21.78 -11.53
CA LEU A 162 -21.82 -20.32 -11.42
C LEU A 162 -23.09 -19.81 -12.15
N PRO A 163 -23.86 -18.92 -11.50
CA PRO A 163 -24.90 -18.17 -12.20
C PRO A 163 -24.28 -17.41 -13.38
N LYS A 164 -24.98 -17.30 -14.49
CA LYS A 164 -24.52 -16.61 -15.68
C LYS A 164 -24.08 -15.15 -15.40
N ASP A 165 -24.79 -14.49 -14.51
CA ASP A 165 -24.52 -13.11 -14.10
C ASP A 165 -23.27 -12.98 -13.20
N SER A 166 -22.79 -14.10 -12.66
CA SER A 166 -21.57 -14.17 -11.82
C SER A 166 -20.33 -14.57 -12.62
N ILE A 167 -20.47 -14.89 -13.91
CA ILE A 167 -19.31 -15.13 -14.78
C ILE A 167 -18.68 -13.78 -15.12
N PRO A 168 -17.41 -13.55 -14.74
CA PRO A 168 -16.77 -12.27 -14.99
C PRO A 168 -16.57 -12.05 -16.48
N ASN A 169 -16.73 -10.81 -16.91
CA ASN A 169 -16.30 -10.37 -18.24
C ASN A 169 -14.79 -10.13 -18.22
N VAL A 170 -14.05 -10.84 -19.06
CA VAL A 170 -12.64 -10.61 -19.32
C VAL A 170 -12.55 -9.40 -20.25
N PRO A 171 -11.89 -8.29 -19.81
CA PRO A 171 -11.75 -7.13 -20.67
C PRO A 171 -10.80 -7.39 -21.84
N LEU A 172 -10.71 -6.43 -22.76
CA LEU A 172 -9.70 -6.44 -23.81
C LEU A 172 -8.30 -6.55 -23.20
N ASN A 173 -7.60 -7.61 -23.53
CA ASN A 173 -6.21 -7.82 -23.15
C ASN A 173 -5.31 -7.88 -24.39
N VAL A 174 -4.08 -7.43 -24.23
CA VAL A 174 -3.06 -7.45 -25.26
C VAL A 174 -1.75 -8.01 -24.74
N ALA A 175 -0.99 -8.67 -25.60
CA ALA A 175 0.38 -9.05 -25.32
C ALA A 175 1.31 -8.25 -26.26
N VAL A 176 2.37 -7.69 -25.70
CA VAL A 176 3.24 -6.77 -26.42
C VAL A 176 4.72 -7.10 -26.19
N GLN A 177 5.51 -6.84 -27.22
CA GLN A 177 6.98 -6.84 -27.16
C GLN A 177 7.48 -5.42 -27.42
N VAL A 178 8.60 -5.06 -26.80
CA VAL A 178 9.22 -3.74 -26.94
C VAL A 178 10.71 -3.84 -27.24
N ILE A 179 11.23 -2.94 -28.05
CA ILE A 179 12.65 -2.66 -28.22
C ILE A 179 12.84 -1.20 -27.86
N THR A 180 13.66 -0.91 -26.87
CA THR A 180 13.92 0.47 -26.46
C THR A 180 15.38 0.84 -26.67
N ILE A 181 15.61 2.08 -27.05
CA ILE A 181 16.94 2.69 -27.06
C ILE A 181 16.92 4.03 -26.33
N ASN A 182 18.02 4.33 -25.67
CA ASN A 182 18.24 5.64 -25.07
C ASN A 182 18.76 6.59 -26.16
N PRO A 183 18.33 7.84 -26.17
CA PRO A 183 18.98 8.88 -26.98
C PRO A 183 20.42 9.08 -26.51
N ASN A 184 21.29 9.54 -27.40
CA ASN A 184 22.65 9.93 -27.00
C ASN A 184 22.57 11.24 -26.25
N ILE A 185 23.13 11.28 -25.05
CA ILE A 185 23.18 12.50 -24.24
C ILE A 185 24.50 13.22 -24.58
N PRO A 186 24.47 14.48 -25.04
CA PRO A 186 25.67 15.25 -25.29
C PRO A 186 26.55 15.34 -24.04
N ARG A 187 27.86 15.21 -24.23
CA ARG A 187 28.82 15.28 -23.10
C ARG A 187 28.71 16.58 -22.33
N GLN A 188 28.40 17.69 -23.04
CA GLN A 188 28.21 19.00 -22.42
C GLN A 188 27.08 18.97 -21.37
N GLU A 189 25.93 18.35 -21.67
CA GLU A 189 24.81 18.24 -20.73
C GLU A 189 25.19 17.47 -19.46
N ILE A 190 25.99 16.39 -19.63
CA ILE A 190 26.52 15.62 -18.48
C ILE A 190 27.46 16.50 -17.64
N ASP A 191 28.34 17.25 -18.28
CA ASP A 191 29.28 18.12 -17.59
C ASP A 191 28.57 19.28 -16.88
N ASP A 192 27.53 19.84 -17.47
CA ASP A 192 26.70 20.89 -16.88
C ASP A 192 25.91 20.39 -15.64
N VAL A 193 25.34 19.18 -15.72
CA VAL A 193 24.70 18.54 -14.55
C VAL A 193 25.71 18.32 -13.43
N LYS A 194 26.90 17.80 -13.77
CA LYS A 194 27.96 17.60 -12.77
C LYS A 194 28.45 18.91 -12.17
N ALA A 195 28.54 19.98 -12.97
CA ALA A 195 28.92 21.31 -12.49
C ALA A 195 27.88 21.86 -11.49
N ARG A 196 26.60 21.76 -11.81
CA ARG A 196 25.50 22.16 -10.90
C ARG A 196 25.54 21.39 -9.58
N LEU A 197 25.72 20.06 -9.62
CA LEU A 197 25.82 19.26 -8.40
C LEU A 197 27.04 19.59 -7.54
N ARG A 198 28.20 19.95 -8.17
CA ARG A 198 29.37 20.45 -7.42
C ARG A 198 29.06 21.77 -6.76
N ASP A 199 28.43 22.72 -7.46
CA ASP A 199 28.01 24.00 -6.87
C ASP A 199 27.12 23.78 -5.65
N TYR A 200 26.13 22.91 -5.74
CA TYR A 200 25.25 22.59 -4.62
C TYR A 200 26.02 21.99 -3.43
N ALA A 201 26.90 21.04 -3.69
CA ALA A 201 27.75 20.45 -2.65
C ALA A 201 28.66 21.49 -1.97
N ASP A 202 29.24 22.39 -2.75
CA ASP A 202 30.12 23.47 -2.25
C ASP A 202 29.34 24.49 -1.40
N ARG A 203 28.12 24.86 -1.82
CA ARG A 203 27.24 25.78 -1.06
C ARG A 203 26.83 25.17 0.29
N VAL A 204 26.53 23.88 0.33
CA VAL A 204 26.24 23.16 1.59
C VAL A 204 27.49 23.12 2.47
N THR A 205 28.65 22.80 1.90
CA THR A 205 29.90 22.66 2.64
C THR A 205 30.35 24.01 3.23
N ARG A 206 30.12 25.14 2.54
CA ARG A 206 30.38 26.49 3.04
C ARG A 206 29.31 27.01 3.99
N GLY A 207 28.22 26.27 4.21
CA GLY A 207 27.11 26.71 5.06
C GLY A 207 26.25 27.83 4.46
N GLU A 208 26.30 28.03 3.14
CA GLU A 208 25.53 29.06 2.41
C GLU A 208 24.07 28.60 2.18
N SER A 209 23.82 27.31 2.22
CA SER A 209 22.49 26.73 2.04
C SER A 209 22.40 25.38 2.73
N ASP A 210 21.22 25.05 3.25
CA ASP A 210 20.95 23.72 3.75
C ASP A 210 20.73 22.74 2.59
N PHE A 211 21.21 21.51 2.76
CA PHE A 211 21.03 20.44 1.75
C PHE A 211 19.54 20.20 1.41
N SER A 212 18.69 20.15 2.43
CA SER A 212 17.24 19.95 2.27
C SER A 212 16.59 21.06 1.45
N THR A 213 17.00 22.33 1.66
CA THR A 213 16.51 23.47 0.88
C THR A 213 16.89 23.33 -0.60
N LEU A 214 18.14 22.97 -0.89
CA LEU A 214 18.56 22.73 -2.27
C LEU A 214 17.87 21.52 -2.90
N ALA A 215 17.60 20.47 -2.12
CA ALA A 215 16.85 19.32 -2.60
C ALA A 215 15.41 19.69 -2.97
N ILE A 216 14.72 20.48 -2.14
CA ILE A 216 13.35 20.96 -2.44
C ILE A 216 13.32 21.81 -3.71
N LEU A 217 14.32 22.65 -3.93
CA LEU A 217 14.33 23.58 -5.05
C LEU A 217 14.79 22.95 -6.37
N TYR A 218 15.68 21.96 -6.32
CA TYR A 218 16.41 21.54 -7.51
C TYR A 218 16.45 20.03 -7.75
N SER A 219 16.12 19.20 -6.77
CA SER A 219 16.13 17.75 -6.98
C SER A 219 15.02 17.30 -7.89
N GLU A 220 15.36 16.47 -8.86
CA GLU A 220 14.41 15.80 -9.77
C GLU A 220 13.96 14.43 -9.24
N ALA A 221 14.35 14.07 -8.00
CA ALA A 221 13.86 12.89 -7.32
C ALA A 221 12.48 13.15 -6.69
N PRO A 222 11.60 12.14 -6.60
CA PRO A 222 10.32 12.25 -5.89
C PRO A 222 10.49 12.75 -4.44
N GLU A 223 11.57 12.35 -3.79
CA GLU A 223 11.93 12.74 -2.44
C GLU A 223 12.38 14.21 -2.33
N GLY A 224 12.63 14.89 -3.44
CA GLY A 224 13.00 16.30 -3.47
C GLY A 224 12.04 17.18 -2.68
N ALA A 225 10.73 16.98 -2.84
CA ALA A 225 9.69 17.72 -2.10
C ALA A 225 9.80 17.56 -0.56
N ARG A 226 10.49 16.53 -0.09
CA ARG A 226 10.75 16.25 1.34
C ARG A 226 12.21 16.51 1.74
N GLY A 227 12.88 17.41 1.04
CA GLY A 227 14.29 17.72 1.28
C GLY A 227 15.27 16.61 0.87
N GLY A 228 14.84 15.70 -0.01
CA GLY A 228 15.63 14.60 -0.53
C GLY A 228 15.76 13.39 0.40
N GLU A 229 15.03 13.34 1.52
CA GLU A 229 15.13 12.28 2.51
C GLU A 229 14.41 11.00 2.05
N ILE A 230 15.15 9.86 2.08
CA ILE A 230 14.63 8.54 1.64
C ILE A 230 14.14 7.66 2.80
N GLY A 231 14.39 8.05 4.06
CA GLY A 231 14.08 7.24 5.23
C GLY A 231 15.08 6.10 5.46
N PHE A 232 14.82 5.26 6.48
CA PHE A 232 15.69 4.12 6.80
C PHE A 232 15.50 2.98 5.81
N ILE A 233 16.56 2.70 5.03
CA ILE A 233 16.56 1.71 3.96
C ILE A 233 17.78 0.80 4.07
N GLY A 234 17.62 -0.47 3.72
CA GLY A 234 18.70 -1.47 3.67
C GLY A 234 19.50 -1.38 2.38
N ARG A 235 20.76 -1.89 2.42
CA ARG A 235 21.70 -1.84 1.27
C ARG A 235 21.11 -2.43 -0.02
N GLY A 236 20.39 -3.54 0.06
CA GLY A 236 19.86 -4.24 -1.10
C GLY A 236 18.67 -3.58 -1.79
N GLN A 237 18.13 -2.53 -1.20
CA GLN A 237 16.99 -1.77 -1.75
C GLN A 237 17.42 -0.49 -2.50
N LEU A 238 18.73 -0.20 -2.52
CA LEU A 238 19.32 0.95 -3.19
C LEU A 238 20.06 0.51 -4.45
N ALA A 239 20.19 1.42 -5.42
CA ALA A 239 21.09 1.21 -6.55
C ALA A 239 22.51 0.90 -6.04
N PRO A 240 23.22 -0.09 -6.61
CA PRO A 240 24.52 -0.54 -6.08
C PRO A 240 25.55 0.59 -5.91
N GLU A 241 25.60 1.50 -6.87
CA GLU A 241 26.53 2.63 -6.89
C GLU A 241 26.17 3.63 -5.77
N TYR A 242 24.86 3.88 -5.56
CA TYR A 242 24.37 4.71 -4.48
C TYR A 242 24.69 4.07 -3.11
N ALA A 243 24.37 2.79 -2.95
CA ALA A 243 24.61 2.04 -1.72
C ALA A 243 26.11 2.01 -1.37
N ALA A 244 26.99 1.84 -2.37
CA ALA A 244 28.44 1.82 -2.17
C ALA A 244 28.95 3.11 -1.55
N VAL A 245 28.40 4.26 -1.93
CA VAL A 245 28.79 5.56 -1.38
C VAL A 245 28.06 5.86 -0.07
N ALA A 246 26.74 5.68 -0.04
CA ALA A 246 25.90 6.05 1.11
C ALA A 246 26.34 5.33 2.40
N PHE A 247 26.58 4.02 2.34
CA PHE A 247 26.99 3.24 3.52
C PHE A 247 28.42 3.53 4.00
N ASN A 248 29.24 4.19 3.19
CA ASN A 248 30.58 4.66 3.57
C ASN A 248 30.59 6.07 4.15
N LEU A 249 29.47 6.82 4.10
CA LEU A 249 29.36 8.12 4.75
C LEU A 249 29.33 7.93 6.26
N ASN A 250 30.15 8.70 6.99
CA ASN A 250 30.22 8.64 8.45
C ASN A 250 29.99 10.01 9.13
N ASP A 251 29.94 11.09 8.34
CA ASP A 251 29.80 12.46 8.84
C ASP A 251 28.53 13.08 8.22
N PRO A 252 27.50 13.39 9.04
CA PRO A 252 26.26 14.01 8.56
C PRO A 252 26.45 15.41 7.97
N LYS A 253 27.58 16.08 8.25
CA LYS A 253 27.86 17.40 7.71
C LYS A 253 28.47 17.38 6.32
N LYS A 254 28.97 16.22 5.89
CA LYS A 254 29.65 16.08 4.60
C LYS A 254 28.69 15.65 3.51
N VAL A 255 28.86 16.26 2.34
CA VAL A 255 28.21 15.83 1.10
C VAL A 255 29.12 14.86 0.34
N SER A 256 28.57 13.83 -0.25
CA SER A 256 29.34 12.87 -1.06
C SER A 256 29.93 13.51 -2.31
N LYS A 257 30.88 12.80 -2.94
CA LYS A 257 31.18 13.01 -4.35
C LYS A 257 29.95 12.68 -5.20
N ILE A 258 29.94 13.16 -6.44
CA ILE A 258 28.89 12.82 -7.40
C ILE A 258 28.88 11.30 -7.64
N VAL A 259 27.69 10.72 -7.52
CA VAL A 259 27.42 9.31 -7.77
C VAL A 259 26.55 9.19 -9.02
N GLU A 260 27.00 8.42 -9.98
CA GLU A 260 26.24 8.10 -11.19
C GLU A 260 25.50 6.78 -11.00
N THR A 261 24.19 6.77 -11.25
CA THR A 261 23.35 5.58 -11.20
C THR A 261 22.52 5.52 -12.48
N GLU A 262 21.73 4.47 -12.63
CA GLU A 262 20.78 4.37 -13.73
C GLU A 262 19.66 5.44 -13.70
N TYR A 263 19.46 6.11 -12.56
CA TYR A 263 18.47 7.18 -12.38
C TYR A 263 19.02 8.57 -12.71
N GLY A 264 20.33 8.75 -12.79
CA GLY A 264 20.99 10.02 -13.04
C GLY A 264 22.19 10.25 -12.12
N PHE A 265 22.51 11.52 -11.87
CA PHE A 265 23.64 11.94 -11.05
C PHE A 265 23.15 12.43 -9.70
N HIS A 266 23.79 11.93 -8.64
CA HIS A 266 23.39 12.21 -7.26
C HIS A 266 24.54 12.83 -6.47
N ILE A 267 24.20 13.71 -5.51
CA ILE A 267 25.00 13.98 -4.32
C ILE A 267 24.18 13.52 -3.11
N ILE A 268 24.87 12.99 -2.10
CA ILE A 268 24.25 12.29 -0.98
C ILE A 268 24.79 12.90 0.33
N GLN A 269 23.90 13.08 1.31
CA GLN A 269 24.24 13.46 2.67
C GLN A 269 23.66 12.44 3.65
N LEU A 270 24.46 12.02 4.62
CA LEU A 270 24.01 11.14 5.70
C LEU A 270 23.09 11.91 6.65
N ILE A 271 22.00 11.27 7.09
CA ILE A 271 21.20 11.74 8.22
C ILE A 271 21.52 10.88 9.44
N GLU A 272 21.34 9.56 9.35
CA GLU A 272 21.52 8.64 10.47
C GLU A 272 21.81 7.21 9.98
N LYS A 273 22.55 6.44 10.80
CA LYS A 273 22.72 4.99 10.62
C LYS A 273 22.11 4.24 11.79
N ARG A 274 21.38 3.16 11.50
CA ARG A 274 20.81 2.25 12.52
C ARG A 274 21.06 0.80 12.11
N GLY A 275 22.06 0.19 12.69
CA GLY A 275 22.45 -1.19 12.35
C GLY A 275 22.79 -1.33 10.88
N ASP A 276 22.06 -2.19 10.18
CA ASP A 276 22.20 -2.49 8.75
C ASP A 276 21.42 -1.52 7.83
N ARG A 277 20.75 -0.51 8.40
CA ARG A 277 19.96 0.49 7.68
C ARG A 277 20.58 1.88 7.75
N ILE A 278 20.35 2.64 6.70
CA ILE A 278 20.82 4.01 6.59
C ILE A 278 19.67 4.93 6.18
N ASN A 279 19.62 6.11 6.81
CA ASN A 279 18.80 7.23 6.37
C ASN A 279 19.69 8.29 5.76
N THR A 280 19.45 8.64 4.50
CA THR A 280 20.18 9.66 3.75
C THR A 280 19.21 10.60 3.06
N ARG A 281 19.72 11.76 2.68
CA ARG A 281 19.06 12.65 1.72
C ARG A 281 19.91 12.79 0.48
N HIS A 282 19.28 13.03 -0.67
CA HIS A 282 19.99 13.19 -1.92
C HIS A 282 19.41 14.30 -2.81
N ILE A 283 20.24 14.83 -3.69
CA ILE A 283 19.82 15.65 -4.82
C ILE A 283 20.13 14.85 -6.07
N LEU A 284 19.11 14.57 -6.86
CA LEU A 284 19.19 13.92 -8.15
C LEU A 284 19.01 14.95 -9.26
N LEU A 285 19.92 14.95 -10.22
CA LEU A 285 19.76 15.65 -11.49
C LEU A 285 19.97 14.71 -12.66
N ARG A 286 19.19 14.91 -13.74
CA ARG A 286 19.29 14.18 -14.98
C ARG A 286 19.78 15.08 -16.11
N PRO A 287 20.69 14.62 -16.98
CA PRO A 287 21.01 15.35 -18.21
C PRO A 287 19.75 15.46 -19.07
N LYS A 288 19.52 16.62 -19.66
CA LYS A 288 18.40 16.84 -20.55
C LYS A 288 18.69 16.21 -21.91
N VAL A 289 17.67 15.62 -22.47
CA VAL A 289 17.67 15.09 -23.83
C VAL A 289 17.06 16.14 -24.77
N SER A 290 17.78 16.48 -25.85
CA SER A 290 17.25 17.42 -26.84
C SER A 290 16.33 16.73 -27.83
N GLU A 291 15.42 17.49 -28.47
CA GLU A 291 14.57 16.95 -29.55
C GLU A 291 15.40 16.37 -30.70
N LYS A 292 16.59 16.92 -30.95
CA LYS A 292 17.52 16.41 -31.94
C LYS A 292 18.00 15.00 -31.57
N ASP A 293 18.41 14.78 -30.32
CA ASP A 293 18.89 13.48 -29.86
C ASP A 293 17.79 12.41 -29.90
N LEU A 294 16.56 12.79 -29.56
CA LEU A 294 15.37 11.94 -29.69
C LEU A 294 15.06 11.60 -31.14
N THR A 295 15.17 12.57 -32.06
CA THR A 295 14.99 12.36 -33.48
C THR A 295 16.05 11.42 -34.06
N GLU A 296 17.32 11.61 -33.71
CA GLU A 296 18.41 10.71 -34.15
C GLU A 296 18.21 9.29 -33.62
N ALA A 297 17.76 9.13 -32.36
CA ALA A 297 17.40 7.83 -31.81
C ALA A 297 16.21 7.20 -32.55
N SER A 298 15.19 7.99 -32.88
CA SER A 298 14.03 7.53 -33.65
C SER A 298 14.42 7.04 -35.04
N VAL A 299 15.28 7.76 -35.75
CA VAL A 299 15.79 7.36 -37.07
C VAL A 299 16.58 6.03 -36.99
N ARG A 300 17.42 5.88 -35.96
CA ARG A 300 18.17 4.62 -35.74
C ARG A 300 17.20 3.46 -35.53
N LEU A 301 16.17 3.66 -34.72
CA LEU A 301 15.21 2.61 -34.38
C LEU A 301 14.28 2.30 -35.57
N ASP A 302 13.97 3.29 -36.42
CA ASP A 302 13.21 3.05 -37.65
C ASP A 302 14.00 2.26 -38.70
N SER A 303 15.33 2.41 -38.75
CA SER A 303 16.21 1.53 -39.53
C SER A 303 16.12 0.07 -39.05
N VAL A 304 16.12 -0.16 -37.74
CA VAL A 304 15.94 -1.50 -37.17
C VAL A 304 14.56 -2.07 -37.53
N ARG A 305 13.51 -1.24 -37.43
CA ARG A 305 12.17 -1.63 -37.86
C ARG A 305 12.14 -2.05 -39.36
N SER A 306 12.78 -1.28 -40.20
CA SER A 306 12.88 -1.57 -41.63
C SER A 306 13.57 -2.91 -41.90
N ASP A 307 14.65 -3.23 -41.17
CA ASP A 307 15.35 -4.52 -41.28
C ASP A 307 14.48 -5.68 -40.77
N ILE A 308 13.70 -5.49 -39.75
CA ILE A 308 12.73 -6.48 -39.25
C ILE A 308 11.64 -6.72 -40.31
N LEU A 309 11.06 -5.66 -40.84
CA LEU A 309 10.01 -5.76 -41.88
C LEU A 309 10.52 -6.40 -43.17
N ALA A 310 11.80 -6.21 -43.50
CA ALA A 310 12.47 -6.85 -44.62
C ALA A 310 12.84 -8.32 -44.34
N GLY A 311 12.62 -8.85 -43.16
CA GLY A 311 12.95 -10.23 -42.76
C GLY A 311 14.44 -10.49 -42.58
N LYS A 312 15.27 -9.44 -42.46
CA LYS A 312 16.74 -9.60 -42.24
C LYS A 312 17.05 -10.02 -40.81
N VAL A 313 16.24 -9.67 -39.88
CA VAL A 313 16.34 -9.98 -38.44
C VAL A 313 14.94 -10.13 -37.86
N SER A 314 14.74 -11.02 -36.90
CA SER A 314 13.48 -11.12 -36.17
C SER A 314 13.38 -10.01 -35.12
N PHE A 315 12.14 -9.69 -34.66
CA PHE A 315 11.94 -8.74 -33.57
C PHE A 315 12.64 -9.20 -32.28
N GLU A 316 12.58 -10.49 -32.00
CA GLU A 316 13.15 -11.16 -30.86
C GLU A 316 14.70 -11.07 -30.82
N GLU A 317 15.34 -11.28 -31.98
CA GLU A 317 16.80 -11.10 -32.16
C GLU A 317 17.20 -9.64 -32.00
N ALA A 318 16.45 -8.72 -32.63
CA ALA A 318 16.68 -7.29 -32.50
C ALA A 318 16.53 -6.83 -31.05
N ALA A 319 15.54 -7.35 -30.31
CA ALA A 319 15.37 -7.05 -28.90
C ALA A 319 16.61 -7.46 -28.07
N LYS A 320 17.15 -8.65 -28.29
CA LYS A 320 18.36 -9.13 -27.59
C LYS A 320 19.61 -8.32 -27.91
N LEU A 321 19.79 -7.94 -29.18
CA LEU A 321 21.01 -7.30 -29.66
C LEU A 321 21.02 -5.79 -29.43
N ILE A 322 19.86 -5.13 -29.56
CA ILE A 322 19.76 -3.67 -29.69
C ILE A 322 19.06 -3.04 -28.48
N SER A 323 18.04 -3.72 -27.90
CA SER A 323 17.27 -3.14 -26.81
C SER A 323 18.16 -2.82 -25.59
N GLN A 324 17.97 -1.63 -25.05
CA GLN A 324 18.64 -1.16 -23.84
C GLN A 324 17.76 -1.31 -22.59
N ASP A 325 16.54 -1.84 -22.75
CA ASP A 325 15.69 -2.19 -21.61
C ASP A 325 16.20 -3.49 -20.96
N LYS A 326 16.62 -3.37 -19.71
CA LYS A 326 17.15 -4.49 -18.93
C LYS A 326 16.09 -5.53 -18.58
N ASP A 327 14.83 -5.12 -18.51
CA ASP A 327 13.74 -5.96 -18.04
C ASP A 327 13.22 -6.90 -19.14
N THR A 328 13.16 -6.42 -20.38
CA THR A 328 12.58 -7.16 -21.50
C THR A 328 13.62 -7.72 -22.48
N ARG A 329 14.81 -7.13 -22.51
CA ARG A 329 15.87 -7.49 -23.46
C ARG A 329 16.15 -8.99 -23.56
N TYR A 330 16.28 -9.66 -22.40
CA TYR A 330 16.62 -11.10 -22.37
C TYR A 330 15.39 -12.01 -22.49
N SER A 331 14.20 -11.42 -22.44
CA SER A 331 12.92 -12.09 -22.64
C SER A 331 12.32 -11.79 -24.02
N ASN A 332 13.20 -11.62 -25.05
CA ASN A 332 12.80 -11.36 -26.44
C ASN A 332 11.97 -10.07 -26.61
N GLY A 333 12.09 -9.12 -25.74
CA GLY A 333 11.30 -7.91 -25.72
C GLY A 333 9.89 -8.05 -25.07
N VAL A 334 9.53 -9.24 -24.58
CA VAL A 334 8.22 -9.50 -23.98
C VAL A 334 8.04 -8.69 -22.71
N MET A 335 6.98 -7.91 -22.65
CA MET A 335 6.57 -7.20 -21.43
C MET A 335 5.82 -8.14 -20.49
N VAL A 336 6.05 -7.96 -19.19
CA VAL A 336 5.35 -8.69 -18.11
C VAL A 336 4.67 -7.68 -17.22
N ASN A 337 3.39 -7.88 -16.97
CA ASN A 337 2.62 -7.08 -16.02
C ASN A 337 3.10 -7.39 -14.59
N ALA A 338 3.61 -6.37 -13.90
CA ALA A 338 4.19 -6.53 -12.57
C ALA A 338 3.14 -6.90 -11.49
N GLU A 339 1.88 -6.55 -11.70
CA GLU A 339 0.80 -6.83 -10.75
C GLU A 339 0.31 -8.27 -10.87
N THR A 340 0.13 -8.76 -12.11
CA THR A 340 -0.44 -10.08 -12.38
C THR A 340 0.62 -11.16 -12.60
N GLY A 341 1.87 -10.79 -12.91
CA GLY A 341 2.95 -11.69 -13.29
C GLY A 341 2.73 -12.36 -14.66
N THR A 342 1.77 -11.90 -15.47
CA THR A 342 1.43 -12.44 -16.78
C THR A 342 1.97 -11.54 -17.91
N THR A 343 1.95 -12.06 -19.14
CA THR A 343 2.29 -11.28 -20.34
C THR A 343 1.09 -10.53 -20.93
N HIS A 344 -0.07 -10.60 -20.28
CA HIS A 344 -1.30 -9.97 -20.70
C HIS A 344 -1.51 -8.65 -19.95
N PHE A 345 -1.93 -7.64 -20.68
CA PHE A 345 -2.20 -6.30 -20.15
C PHE A 345 -3.59 -5.86 -20.55
N GLU A 346 -4.35 -5.34 -19.61
CA GLU A 346 -5.44 -4.44 -19.98
C GLU A 346 -4.85 -3.14 -20.55
N MET A 347 -5.58 -2.46 -21.42
CA MET A 347 -5.09 -1.23 -22.05
C MET A 347 -4.71 -0.14 -21.03
N LYS A 348 -5.37 -0.12 -19.87
CA LYS A 348 -5.10 0.83 -18.76
C LYS A 348 -3.80 0.57 -18.01
N ASP A 349 -3.29 -0.68 -18.06
CA ASP A 349 -2.10 -1.14 -17.33
C ASP A 349 -0.82 -0.91 -18.14
N LEU A 350 -0.95 -0.57 -19.43
CA LEU A 350 0.16 -0.19 -20.28
C LEU A 350 0.54 1.27 -20.09
N PRO A 351 1.82 1.64 -20.24
CA PRO A 351 2.21 3.04 -20.44
C PRO A 351 1.37 3.72 -21.52
N GLN A 352 0.98 4.96 -21.28
CA GLN A 352 0.01 5.68 -22.13
C GLN A 352 0.43 5.72 -23.60
N GLU A 353 1.71 5.92 -23.88
CA GLU A 353 2.25 5.98 -25.24
C GLU A 353 2.16 4.62 -25.94
N ILE A 354 2.46 3.53 -25.23
CA ILE A 354 2.32 2.16 -25.74
C ILE A 354 0.84 1.85 -25.98
N SER A 355 -0.02 2.12 -25.00
CA SER A 355 -1.46 1.87 -25.10
C SER A 355 -2.07 2.57 -26.33
N ARG A 356 -1.70 3.83 -26.56
CA ARG A 356 -2.17 4.62 -27.71
C ARG A 356 -1.81 3.98 -29.05
N VAL A 357 -0.61 3.46 -29.18
CA VAL A 357 -0.13 2.84 -30.43
C VAL A 357 -0.74 1.46 -30.61
N VAL A 358 -0.76 0.64 -29.55
CA VAL A 358 -1.34 -0.72 -29.55
C VAL A 358 -2.82 -0.71 -29.94
N ALA A 359 -3.55 0.37 -29.60
CA ALA A 359 -4.95 0.53 -30.00
C ALA A 359 -5.16 0.49 -31.52
N THR A 360 -4.14 0.88 -32.30
CA THR A 360 -4.21 0.95 -33.78
C THR A 360 -3.55 -0.22 -34.48
N LEU A 361 -2.73 -1.01 -33.81
CA LEU A 361 -2.01 -2.14 -34.38
C LEU A 361 -2.88 -3.40 -34.46
N LYS A 362 -2.61 -4.23 -35.45
CA LYS A 362 -3.10 -5.61 -35.55
C LYS A 362 -2.07 -6.57 -34.98
N PRO A 363 -2.48 -7.77 -34.53
CA PRO A 363 -1.55 -8.79 -34.10
C PRO A 363 -0.47 -9.07 -35.17
N GLY A 364 0.80 -9.07 -34.75
CA GLY A 364 1.97 -9.20 -35.59
C GLY A 364 2.53 -7.88 -36.12
N GLU A 365 1.81 -6.78 -36.06
CA GLU A 365 2.28 -5.47 -36.56
C GLU A 365 3.24 -4.79 -35.58
N ILE A 366 4.15 -4.00 -36.15
CA ILE A 366 5.17 -3.24 -35.44
C ILE A 366 4.90 -1.74 -35.63
N SER A 367 4.90 -0.98 -34.56
CA SER A 367 4.72 0.48 -34.58
C SER A 367 5.85 1.19 -35.35
N SER A 368 5.62 2.44 -35.72
CA SER A 368 6.71 3.39 -35.90
C SER A 368 7.40 3.66 -34.56
N PRO A 369 8.66 4.17 -34.53
CA PRO A 369 9.29 4.59 -33.29
C PRO A 369 8.46 5.59 -32.52
N ILE A 370 8.27 5.38 -31.23
CA ILE A 370 7.56 6.27 -30.34
C ILE A 370 8.51 6.80 -29.27
N ILE A 371 8.33 8.05 -28.89
CA ILE A 371 9.00 8.67 -27.76
C ILE A 371 8.10 8.44 -26.55
N MET A 372 8.67 7.92 -25.48
CA MET A 372 7.96 7.67 -24.23
C MET A 372 8.88 7.89 -23.03
N LYS A 373 8.30 8.03 -21.84
CA LYS A 373 9.07 8.01 -20.61
C LYS A 373 9.31 6.57 -20.12
N ASP A 374 10.55 6.29 -19.73
CA ASP A 374 10.86 5.07 -18.98
C ASP A 374 10.15 5.16 -17.62
N PRO A 375 9.16 4.28 -17.33
CA PRO A 375 8.34 4.41 -16.13
C PRO A 375 9.12 4.21 -14.82
N LYS A 376 10.28 3.54 -14.88
CA LYS A 376 11.13 3.29 -13.72
C LYS A 376 12.18 4.37 -13.48
N ARG A 377 12.67 5.00 -14.58
CA ARG A 377 13.81 5.91 -14.54
C ARG A 377 13.44 7.36 -14.85
N ASP A 378 12.18 7.60 -15.21
CA ASP A 378 11.64 8.93 -15.55
C ASP A 378 12.54 9.72 -16.51
N ARG A 379 12.95 9.06 -17.58
CA ARG A 379 13.75 9.65 -18.68
C ARG A 379 13.12 9.37 -20.02
N ASP A 380 13.36 10.23 -20.99
CA ASP A 380 12.87 10.04 -22.33
C ASP A 380 13.66 8.94 -23.06
N ILE A 381 12.94 8.00 -23.65
CA ILE A 381 13.48 6.88 -24.44
C ILE A 381 12.68 6.77 -25.73
N VAL A 382 13.26 6.05 -26.71
CA VAL A 382 12.56 5.72 -27.95
C VAL A 382 12.29 4.22 -27.97
N ALA A 383 11.06 3.86 -28.35
CA ALA A 383 10.61 2.48 -28.37
C ALA A 383 9.98 2.06 -29.71
N LEU A 384 10.19 0.81 -30.11
CA LEU A 384 9.34 0.07 -31.05
C LEU A 384 8.45 -0.86 -30.25
N VAL A 385 7.18 -0.92 -30.63
CA VAL A 385 6.20 -1.80 -30.00
C VAL A 385 5.67 -2.77 -31.05
N LYS A 386 5.67 -4.05 -30.73
CA LYS A 386 5.02 -5.09 -31.53
C LYS A 386 3.83 -5.63 -30.75
N LEU A 387 2.65 -5.59 -31.35
CA LEU A 387 1.47 -6.26 -30.81
C LEU A 387 1.58 -7.76 -31.18
N THR A 388 1.78 -8.63 -30.19
CA THR A 388 1.85 -10.08 -30.44
C THR A 388 0.48 -10.71 -30.51
N ASP A 389 -0.37 -10.39 -29.52
CA ASP A 389 -1.70 -10.96 -29.41
C ASP A 389 -2.71 -9.91 -28.94
N ARG A 390 -3.97 -10.12 -29.34
CA ARG A 390 -5.12 -9.32 -28.94
C ARG A 390 -6.27 -10.23 -28.58
N PHE A 391 -6.72 -10.14 -27.34
CA PHE A 391 -7.81 -10.94 -26.78
C PHE A 391 -9.02 -10.05 -26.59
N GLU A 392 -10.02 -10.24 -27.46
CA GLU A 392 -11.24 -9.42 -27.41
C GLU A 392 -12.04 -9.68 -26.14
N PRO A 393 -12.82 -8.69 -25.66
CA PRO A 393 -13.63 -8.86 -24.46
C PRO A 393 -14.60 -10.03 -24.60
N HIS A 394 -14.67 -10.87 -23.59
CA HIS A 394 -15.56 -12.03 -23.60
C HIS A 394 -15.94 -12.46 -22.18
N PRO A 395 -17.06 -13.14 -21.98
CA PRO A 395 -17.34 -13.83 -20.73
C PRO A 395 -16.28 -14.90 -20.47
N ALA A 396 -15.75 -14.94 -19.26
CA ALA A 396 -14.70 -15.92 -18.90
C ALA A 396 -15.13 -17.34 -19.26
N ASN A 397 -14.18 -18.13 -19.77
CA ASN A 397 -14.38 -19.52 -20.14
C ASN A 397 -13.20 -20.41 -19.74
N LEU A 398 -13.44 -21.73 -19.62
CA LEU A 398 -12.43 -22.68 -19.16
C LEU A 398 -11.29 -22.91 -20.15
N SER A 399 -11.43 -22.52 -21.41
CA SER A 399 -10.40 -22.73 -22.43
C SER A 399 -9.31 -21.67 -22.39
N SER A 400 -9.68 -20.40 -22.30
CA SER A 400 -8.75 -19.25 -22.29
C SER A 400 -8.44 -18.76 -20.90
N ASP A 401 -9.39 -18.86 -19.94
CA ASP A 401 -9.34 -18.15 -18.66
C ASP A 401 -9.27 -19.10 -17.45
N TYR A 402 -8.73 -20.30 -17.68
CA TYR A 402 -8.66 -21.34 -16.64
C TYR A 402 -8.00 -20.84 -15.34
N GLN A 403 -6.92 -20.04 -15.42
CA GLN A 403 -6.23 -19.52 -14.24
C GLN A 403 -7.09 -18.52 -13.45
N LEU A 404 -7.83 -17.66 -14.15
CA LEU A 404 -8.78 -16.74 -13.53
C LEU A 404 -9.86 -17.54 -12.76
N ILE A 405 -10.48 -18.49 -13.42
CA ILE A 405 -11.56 -19.33 -12.83
C ILE A 405 -11.00 -20.19 -11.67
N LYS A 406 -9.79 -20.72 -11.81
CA LYS A 406 -9.09 -21.43 -10.73
C LYS A 406 -8.88 -20.53 -9.52
N GLY A 407 -8.41 -19.29 -9.72
CA GLY A 407 -8.25 -18.29 -8.65
C GLY A 407 -9.59 -17.95 -7.96
N MET A 408 -10.66 -17.82 -8.72
CA MET A 408 -12.01 -17.63 -8.17
C MET A 408 -12.44 -18.81 -7.29
N TYR A 409 -12.23 -20.04 -7.75
CA TYR A 409 -12.53 -21.25 -6.97
C TYR A 409 -11.67 -21.34 -5.70
N GLU A 410 -10.36 -21.06 -5.81
CA GLU A 410 -9.47 -21.03 -4.65
C GLU A 410 -9.95 -20.02 -3.60
N ASN A 411 -10.31 -18.82 -4.02
CA ASN A 411 -10.82 -17.79 -3.12
C ASN A 411 -12.17 -18.18 -2.50
N ALA A 412 -13.10 -18.70 -3.29
CA ALA A 412 -14.39 -19.20 -2.79
C ALA A 412 -14.19 -20.35 -1.78
N SER A 413 -13.26 -21.24 -2.05
CA SER A 413 -12.93 -22.36 -1.14
C SER A 413 -12.30 -21.87 0.16
N LYS A 414 -11.39 -20.87 0.09
CA LYS A 414 -10.81 -20.24 1.28
C LYS A 414 -11.90 -19.59 2.14
N GLN A 415 -12.75 -18.77 1.52
CA GLN A 415 -13.83 -18.11 2.24
C GLN A 415 -14.77 -19.12 2.91
N LYS A 416 -15.16 -20.19 2.19
CA LYS A 416 -15.99 -21.22 2.76
C LYS A 416 -15.36 -21.88 4.00
N ILE A 417 -14.08 -22.25 3.92
CA ILE A 417 -13.35 -22.85 5.05
C ILE A 417 -13.32 -21.90 6.26
N LEU A 418 -13.03 -20.62 6.01
CA LEU A 418 -12.95 -19.62 7.08
C LEU A 418 -14.34 -19.38 7.71
N THR A 419 -15.38 -19.30 6.91
CA THR A 419 -16.78 -19.18 7.39
C THR A 419 -17.19 -20.41 8.20
N ASP A 420 -17.00 -21.61 7.65
CA ASP A 420 -17.33 -22.88 8.34
C ASP A 420 -16.57 -23.01 9.67
N TRP A 421 -15.30 -22.57 9.72
CA TRP A 421 -14.50 -22.54 10.93
C TRP A 421 -15.03 -21.51 11.94
N LEU A 422 -15.34 -20.31 11.48
CA LEU A 422 -15.84 -19.22 12.32
C LEU A 422 -17.20 -19.59 12.97
N GLU A 423 -18.14 -20.14 12.21
CA GLU A 423 -19.41 -20.58 12.74
C GLU A 423 -19.24 -21.65 13.85
N LYS A 424 -18.31 -22.60 13.66
CA LYS A 424 -17.98 -23.59 14.69
C LYS A 424 -17.36 -22.95 15.93
N LYS A 425 -16.49 -21.94 15.75
CA LYS A 425 -15.87 -21.23 16.87
C LYS A 425 -16.89 -20.40 17.64
N ILE A 426 -17.77 -19.69 16.97
CA ILE A 426 -18.87 -18.93 17.60
C ILE A 426 -19.75 -19.89 18.44
N ALA A 427 -20.11 -21.06 17.88
CA ALA A 427 -20.91 -22.03 18.58
C ALA A 427 -20.24 -22.61 19.83
N SER A 428 -18.91 -22.84 19.78
CA SER A 428 -18.13 -23.48 20.85
C SER A 428 -17.53 -22.55 21.87
N THR A 429 -17.44 -21.23 21.59
CA THR A 429 -16.89 -20.24 22.50
C THR A 429 -17.97 -19.62 23.37
N TYR A 430 -17.63 -19.27 24.61
CA TYR A 430 -18.53 -18.47 25.43
C TYR A 430 -18.65 -17.08 24.80
N VAL A 431 -19.90 -16.70 24.49
CA VAL A 431 -20.22 -15.37 23.96
C VAL A 431 -21.36 -14.81 24.79
N ARG A 432 -21.14 -13.61 25.34
CA ARG A 432 -22.15 -12.80 26.01
C ARG A 432 -22.24 -11.45 25.33
N ILE A 433 -23.44 -11.09 24.93
CA ILE A 433 -23.78 -9.78 24.35
C ILE A 433 -24.71 -9.09 25.35
N GLU A 434 -24.40 -7.89 25.74
CA GLU A 434 -25.27 -7.11 26.64
C GLU A 434 -26.55 -6.69 25.94
N ASP A 435 -27.65 -6.50 26.71
CA ASP A 435 -29.00 -6.36 26.15
C ASP A 435 -29.13 -5.22 25.13
N GLY A 436 -28.44 -4.10 25.33
CA GLY A 436 -28.42 -2.96 24.40
C GLY A 436 -27.78 -3.24 23.05
N TRP A 437 -27.07 -4.37 22.90
CA TRP A 437 -26.29 -4.75 21.71
C TRP A 437 -26.81 -5.99 20.97
N ARG A 438 -27.89 -6.60 21.44
CA ARG A 438 -28.47 -7.83 20.88
C ARG A 438 -29.38 -7.62 19.68
N GLY A 439 -29.88 -6.40 19.45
CA GLY A 439 -30.89 -6.08 18.44
C GLY A 439 -30.37 -5.97 17.02
N CYS A 440 -29.22 -6.56 16.72
CA CYS A 440 -28.55 -6.45 15.42
C CYS A 440 -28.85 -7.65 14.52
N ASP A 441 -28.90 -7.40 13.20
CA ASP A 441 -28.86 -8.43 12.18
C ASP A 441 -27.38 -8.73 11.86
N PHE A 442 -26.81 -9.66 12.59
CA PHE A 442 -25.41 -10.03 12.48
C PHE A 442 -25.14 -10.84 11.20
N GLU A 443 -23.98 -10.62 10.58
CA GLU A 443 -23.56 -11.36 9.39
C GLU A 443 -23.44 -12.87 9.68
N HIS A 444 -22.95 -13.22 10.88
CA HIS A 444 -22.74 -14.62 11.29
C HIS A 444 -23.79 -15.04 12.31
N LYS A 445 -24.38 -16.20 12.06
CA LYS A 445 -25.38 -16.77 12.96
C LYS A 445 -24.71 -17.38 14.21
N GLY A 446 -25.47 -17.39 15.33
CA GLY A 446 -25.05 -18.08 16.55
C GLY A 446 -24.39 -17.18 17.62
N TRP A 447 -24.26 -15.89 17.37
CA TRP A 447 -23.81 -14.92 18.39
C TRP A 447 -24.79 -14.83 19.57
N VAL A 448 -26.08 -14.76 19.29
CA VAL A 448 -27.15 -14.76 20.31
C VAL A 448 -27.55 -16.20 20.57
N LYS A 449 -27.16 -16.72 21.75
CA LYS A 449 -27.57 -18.07 22.21
C LYS A 449 -28.92 -17.94 22.92
N GLU A 450 -29.95 -18.62 22.42
CA GLU A 450 -31.24 -18.70 23.12
C GLU A 450 -31.01 -19.41 24.47
N GLY A 451 -31.29 -18.73 25.60
CA GLY A 451 -31.29 -19.35 26.92
C GLY A 451 -30.46 -18.71 28.02
N THR A 452 -29.76 -17.60 27.81
CA THR A 452 -29.06 -16.86 28.87
C THR A 452 -29.83 -15.64 29.38
N SER A 453 -31.12 -15.82 29.65
CA SER A 453 -31.85 -14.88 30.53
C SER A 453 -31.56 -15.30 31.97
N THR A 454 -30.65 -14.64 32.67
CA THR A 454 -30.55 -14.72 34.13
C THR A 454 -31.79 -14.04 34.71
N ALA A 455 -32.81 -14.85 35.03
CA ALA A 455 -33.84 -14.41 35.95
C ALA A 455 -33.16 -14.02 37.28
N VAL A 456 -33.08 -12.74 37.54
CA VAL A 456 -32.82 -12.22 38.90
C VAL A 456 -33.99 -12.67 39.73
N ALA A 457 -33.79 -13.65 40.61
CA ALA A 457 -34.77 -14.05 41.61
C ALA A 457 -34.93 -12.88 42.59
N ASP A 458 -36.06 -12.19 42.46
CA ASP A 458 -36.52 -11.22 43.42
C ASP A 458 -36.93 -11.98 44.68
N THR A 459 -36.00 -12.08 45.66
CA THR A 459 -36.33 -12.53 46.98
C THR A 459 -36.87 -11.34 47.79
N THR A 460 -38.13 -11.01 47.57
CA THR A 460 -38.92 -10.27 48.55
C THR A 460 -39.26 -11.22 49.70
N SER A 461 -38.50 -11.15 50.78
CA SER A 461 -38.90 -11.72 52.05
C SER A 461 -39.99 -10.89 52.68
N THR A 462 -41.23 -11.39 52.59
CA THR A 462 -42.32 -11.01 53.49
C THR A 462 -42.01 -11.53 54.87
N SER A 463 -41.75 -10.62 55.82
CA SER A 463 -41.89 -10.90 57.26
C SER A 463 -43.16 -10.31 57.72
N ALA A 464 -44.13 -11.16 58.02
CA ALA A 464 -45.29 -10.83 58.85
C ALA A 464 -45.00 -11.30 60.27
N GLU A 465 -45.46 -10.49 61.22
CA GLU A 465 -45.55 -10.57 62.66
C GLU A 465 -44.32 -10.19 63.49
#